data_6fb10753fa3cfec70bb339594ccc0463
#
_entry.id   6fb10753fa3cfec70bb339594ccc0463
#
_cell.length_a   1.000
_cell.length_b   1.000
_cell.length_c   1.000
_cell.angle_alpha   90.00
_cell.angle_beta   90.00
_cell.angle_gamma   90.00
#
_symmetry.space_group_name_H-M   'P 1'
#
loop_
_entity.id
_entity.type
_entity.pdbx_description
1 polymer ?
#
loop_
_entity_poly.entity_id
_entity_poly.type
_entity_poly.pdbx_seq_one_letter_code
_entity_poly.pdbx_strand_id
1 'polypeptide(L)'
;MNAEKFGTILKSDVLVLGAGGAGMCAALKAAENGADVLMIDKMGIGYSGQVPIGGGILAYVYPDYVEKWAENVIRQSNFFCNQDWTYQFGKYMHKSTHDLADMGLTFFQKEGKINILDWGPHIHVTLFDAPKSLLALKKTAKARGVRMMDKIYAIDLLKRGDKVVGAVGLGLTDGETYLFNAKSVIIATGNCGYMHEKTYSSVLGEGAAMGYRAGAQLINAEFNSSYVWGIKGLGKELMGIYFYQYLENAKGEKIMVKHFPYLKDHKQPVYTFDPRVIDAMQKEVNAGNGPIYINLAGLTDAEIAGLADDAVPELSHLMGNDTMRLLREKAGIEPTKERIEMWPRYLYSGGGLRVDINGQTTLEGLYAAGGASQNCWAGGGGGQAGLGVQSAAVTGFVAGESAAKNALKTPLLDIDHKQAEAIIKRVFAPMCRKGDTDASDLIYRIHEAVVPMKYNRQREAGRMREALGIIYEVQDKLTHVNAQDFHELAKYHSAESMAMAAEFTYRAAIMRQESRAGHNREDYPTRDDKNWFKWITIQNKEGRPALNTLPVPLEKYKIKP
;
A
#
# COMPACT_ATOMS: atom_id res chain seq x y z
N MET A 1 4.91 -33.88 -16.98
CA MET A 1 3.50 -33.40 -16.97
C MET A 1 3.04 -33.36 -18.42
N ASN A 2 1.97 -34.09 -18.74
CA ASN A 2 1.42 -34.05 -20.10
C ASN A 2 0.93 -32.64 -20.42
N ALA A 3 1.44 -32.06 -21.50
CA ALA A 3 1.14 -30.72 -22.01
C ALA A 3 -0.33 -30.53 -22.50
N GLU A 4 -1.22 -31.47 -22.23
CA GLU A 4 -2.59 -31.48 -22.73
C GLU A 4 -3.67 -30.97 -21.76
N LYS A 5 -3.32 -30.56 -20.54
CA LYS A 5 -4.26 -29.89 -19.64
C LYS A 5 -3.90 -28.41 -19.48
N PHE A 6 -4.31 -27.58 -20.45
CA PHE A 6 -4.55 -26.18 -20.12
C PHE A 6 -5.51 -26.13 -18.94
N GLY A 7 -5.19 -25.31 -17.92
CA GLY A 7 -6.03 -25.15 -16.76
C GLY A 7 -7.46 -24.72 -17.09
N THR A 8 -8.33 -24.70 -16.11
CA THR A 8 -9.73 -24.27 -16.27
C THR A 8 -9.80 -22.84 -16.83
N ILE A 9 -10.48 -22.65 -17.97
CA ILE A 9 -10.70 -21.32 -18.55
C ILE A 9 -11.99 -20.75 -18.01
N LEU A 10 -11.91 -19.57 -17.38
CA LEU A 10 -13.03 -18.81 -16.85
C LEU A 10 -13.17 -17.48 -17.57
N LYS A 11 -14.38 -17.16 -18.01
CA LYS A 11 -14.68 -15.94 -18.78
C LYS A 11 -15.44 -14.93 -17.91
N SER A 12 -15.19 -13.63 -18.16
CA SER A 12 -15.92 -12.51 -17.55
C SER A 12 -15.84 -11.26 -18.41
N ASP A 13 -16.68 -10.28 -18.15
CA ASP A 13 -16.52 -8.94 -18.70
C ASP A 13 -15.36 -8.21 -17.99
N VAL A 14 -15.37 -8.24 -16.66
CA VAL A 14 -14.35 -7.62 -15.81
C VAL A 14 -13.75 -8.67 -14.86
N LEU A 15 -12.43 -8.78 -14.88
CA LEU A 15 -11.65 -9.57 -13.93
C LEU A 15 -10.99 -8.64 -12.91
N VAL A 16 -11.23 -8.87 -11.62
CA VAL A 16 -10.61 -8.11 -10.52
C VAL A 16 -9.58 -8.99 -9.81
N LEU A 17 -8.32 -8.56 -9.80
CA LEU A 17 -7.20 -9.23 -9.14
C LEU A 17 -6.94 -8.58 -7.79
N GLY A 18 -7.30 -9.28 -6.70
CA GLY A 18 -7.22 -8.81 -5.33
C GLY A 18 -8.55 -8.30 -4.78
N ALA A 19 -8.96 -8.80 -3.62
CA ALA A 19 -10.23 -8.52 -2.95
C ALA A 19 -10.08 -7.65 -1.67
N GLY A 20 -9.03 -6.83 -1.60
CA GLY A 20 -8.90 -5.77 -0.62
C GLY A 20 -9.90 -4.63 -0.84
N GLY A 21 -9.80 -3.55 -0.08
CA GLY A 21 -10.74 -2.41 -0.18
C GLY A 21 -10.93 -1.90 -1.61
N ALA A 22 -9.84 -1.71 -2.37
CA ALA A 22 -9.93 -1.23 -3.75
C ALA A 22 -10.61 -2.23 -4.68
N GLY A 23 -10.28 -3.53 -4.57
CA GLY A 23 -10.87 -4.57 -5.41
C GLY A 23 -12.35 -4.76 -5.13
N MET A 24 -12.77 -4.73 -3.86
CA MET A 24 -14.19 -4.76 -3.49
C MET A 24 -14.96 -3.58 -4.09
N CYS A 25 -14.44 -2.36 -3.96
CA CYS A 25 -15.05 -1.17 -4.54
C CYS A 25 -15.13 -1.26 -6.07
N ALA A 26 -14.07 -1.75 -6.71
CA ALA A 26 -14.03 -1.93 -8.16
C ALA A 26 -15.05 -2.97 -8.64
N ALA A 27 -15.12 -4.13 -7.98
CA ALA A 27 -16.05 -5.19 -8.33
C ALA A 27 -17.52 -4.76 -8.15
N LEU A 28 -17.83 -4.11 -7.02
CA LEU A 28 -19.16 -3.57 -6.72
C LEU A 28 -19.60 -2.55 -7.76
N LYS A 29 -18.68 -1.64 -8.15
CA LYS A 29 -18.99 -0.60 -9.12
C LYS A 29 -19.11 -1.14 -10.55
N ALA A 30 -18.28 -2.12 -10.91
CA ALA A 30 -18.38 -2.78 -12.19
C ALA A 30 -19.70 -3.56 -12.33
N ALA A 31 -20.12 -4.31 -11.31
CA ALA A 31 -21.40 -5.01 -11.29
C ALA A 31 -22.60 -4.04 -11.31
N GLU A 32 -22.54 -2.92 -10.60
CA GLU A 32 -23.55 -1.85 -10.65
C GLU A 32 -23.75 -1.29 -12.07
N ASN A 33 -22.68 -1.26 -12.87
CA ASN A 33 -22.71 -0.84 -14.28
C ASN A 33 -23.08 -1.98 -15.24
N GLY A 34 -23.51 -3.15 -14.75
CA GLY A 34 -24.06 -4.25 -15.56
C GLY A 34 -23.02 -5.22 -16.15
N ALA A 35 -21.76 -5.16 -15.74
CA ALA A 35 -20.74 -6.10 -16.20
C ALA A 35 -20.83 -7.45 -15.42
N ASP A 36 -20.54 -8.56 -16.12
CA ASP A 36 -20.24 -9.84 -15.48
C ASP A 36 -18.84 -9.77 -14.84
N VAL A 37 -18.80 -9.82 -13.51
CA VAL A 37 -17.57 -9.61 -12.73
C VAL A 37 -17.09 -10.92 -12.09
N LEU A 38 -15.82 -11.24 -12.30
CA LEU A 38 -15.10 -12.28 -11.57
C LEU A 38 -14.00 -11.62 -10.74
N MET A 39 -13.99 -11.89 -9.43
CA MET A 39 -12.97 -11.42 -8.49
C MET A 39 -12.20 -12.60 -7.92
N ILE A 40 -10.87 -12.52 -7.92
CA ILE A 40 -9.99 -13.54 -7.34
C ILE A 40 -9.08 -12.94 -6.27
N ASP A 41 -8.73 -13.73 -5.27
CA ASP A 41 -7.78 -13.32 -4.23
C ASP A 41 -6.96 -14.52 -3.74
N LYS A 42 -5.68 -14.30 -3.45
CA LYS A 42 -4.79 -15.33 -2.87
C LYS A 42 -5.13 -15.69 -1.43
N MET A 43 -5.82 -14.80 -0.73
CA MET A 43 -6.29 -14.99 0.65
C MET A 43 -7.78 -15.39 0.66
N GLY A 44 -8.41 -15.35 1.83
CA GLY A 44 -9.86 -15.46 1.95
C GLY A 44 -10.53 -14.12 1.66
N ILE A 45 -11.43 -14.06 0.68
CA ILE A 45 -12.20 -12.85 0.35
C ILE A 45 -13.06 -12.42 1.55
N GLY A 46 -12.94 -11.15 1.94
CA GLY A 46 -13.55 -10.60 3.16
C GLY A 46 -12.58 -10.46 4.33
N TYR A 47 -11.40 -11.08 4.24
CA TYR A 47 -10.33 -11.05 5.27
C TYR A 47 -8.99 -10.59 4.70
N SER A 48 -8.91 -10.31 3.41
CA SER A 48 -7.67 -9.95 2.71
C SER A 48 -7.40 -8.45 2.72
N GLY A 49 -6.15 -8.08 2.42
CA GLY A 49 -5.71 -6.70 2.32
C GLY A 49 -5.55 -6.00 3.66
N GLN A 50 -5.40 -4.68 3.61
CA GLN A 50 -4.99 -3.86 4.77
C GLN A 50 -6.17 -3.23 5.52
N VAL A 51 -7.32 -3.06 4.86
CA VAL A 51 -8.48 -2.35 5.43
C VAL A 51 -9.01 -2.99 6.71
N PRO A 52 -9.19 -4.33 6.81
CA PRO A 52 -9.72 -4.97 8.02
C PRO A 52 -8.81 -4.88 9.25
N ILE A 53 -7.53 -4.65 9.04
CA ILE A 53 -6.50 -4.61 10.08
C ILE A 53 -5.96 -3.20 10.33
N GLY A 54 -6.47 -2.21 9.60
CA GLY A 54 -6.16 -0.80 9.78
C GLY A 54 -6.95 -0.15 10.92
N GLY A 55 -6.72 1.14 11.13
CA GLY A 55 -7.33 1.91 12.22
C GLY A 55 -8.80 2.29 12.02
N GLY A 56 -9.47 1.85 10.97
CA GLY A 56 -10.88 2.19 10.72
C GLY A 56 -11.14 3.67 10.42
N ILE A 57 -10.14 4.38 9.94
CA ILE A 57 -10.20 5.82 9.65
C ILE A 57 -10.37 6.01 8.15
N LEU A 58 -11.35 6.84 7.75
CA LEU A 58 -11.62 7.22 6.37
C LEU A 58 -11.56 8.75 6.24
N ALA A 59 -10.74 9.27 5.34
CA ALA A 59 -10.68 10.69 5.05
C ALA A 59 -12.00 11.17 4.41
N TYR A 60 -12.39 12.39 4.72
CA TYR A 60 -13.64 12.98 4.27
C TYR A 60 -13.44 14.42 3.83
N VAL A 61 -14.16 14.85 2.79
CA VAL A 61 -14.18 16.24 2.32
C VAL A 61 -15.63 16.63 2.05
N TYR A 62 -16.08 17.72 2.64
CA TYR A 62 -17.40 18.30 2.34
C TYR A 62 -17.45 18.81 0.90
N PRO A 63 -18.59 18.69 0.20
CA PRO A 63 -18.71 19.09 -1.22
C PRO A 63 -18.32 20.55 -1.50
N ASP A 64 -18.65 21.47 -0.61
CA ASP A 64 -18.33 22.89 -0.66
C ASP A 64 -16.88 23.23 -0.26
N TYR A 65 -16.15 22.24 0.26
CA TYR A 65 -14.79 22.40 0.76
C TYR A 65 -13.71 21.82 -0.19
N VAL A 66 -14.12 21.21 -1.30
CA VAL A 66 -13.22 20.49 -2.24
C VAL A 66 -12.10 21.36 -2.77
N GLU A 67 -12.41 22.59 -3.21
CA GLU A 67 -11.41 23.51 -3.78
C GLU A 67 -10.33 23.85 -2.75
N LYS A 68 -10.73 24.19 -1.53
CA LYS A 68 -9.81 24.58 -0.45
C LYS A 68 -8.97 23.39 0.02
N TRP A 69 -9.58 22.21 0.12
CA TRP A 69 -8.85 20.98 0.44
C TRP A 69 -7.81 20.64 -0.64
N ALA A 70 -8.21 20.67 -1.92
CA ALA A 70 -7.31 20.37 -3.03
C ALA A 70 -6.15 21.37 -3.08
N GLU A 71 -6.41 22.67 -2.92
CA GLU A 71 -5.37 23.69 -2.85
C GLU A 71 -4.38 23.42 -1.73
N ASN A 72 -4.86 23.03 -0.54
CA ASN A 72 -4.01 22.70 0.59
C ASN A 72 -3.11 21.48 0.29
N VAL A 73 -3.65 20.40 -0.27
CA VAL A 73 -2.88 19.22 -0.65
C VAL A 73 -1.83 19.56 -1.72
N ILE A 74 -2.21 20.36 -2.72
CA ILE A 74 -1.29 20.79 -3.79
C ILE A 74 -0.12 21.60 -3.21
N ARG A 75 -0.40 22.56 -2.32
CA ARG A 75 0.64 23.37 -1.66
C ARG A 75 1.54 22.53 -0.74
N GLN A 76 0.96 21.64 0.06
CA GLN A 76 1.72 20.73 0.92
C GLN A 76 2.62 19.76 0.13
N SER A 77 2.20 19.37 -1.08
CA SER A 77 3.01 18.57 -1.99
C SER A 77 4.08 19.39 -2.74
N ASN A 78 4.22 20.67 -2.44
CA ASN A 78 5.04 21.60 -3.21
C ASN A 78 4.70 21.57 -4.72
N PHE A 79 3.42 21.49 -5.06
CA PHE A 79 2.86 21.44 -6.42
C PHE A 79 3.29 20.21 -7.24
N PHE A 80 3.92 19.23 -6.60
CA PHE A 80 4.45 18.03 -7.26
C PHE A 80 3.40 16.93 -7.51
N CYS A 81 2.20 17.06 -6.95
CA CYS A 81 1.12 16.10 -7.11
C CYS A 81 0.50 16.12 -8.51
N ASN A 82 -0.21 15.05 -8.84
CA ASN A 82 -1.13 15.05 -9.98
C ASN A 82 -2.43 15.77 -9.57
N GLN A 83 -2.59 17.05 -10.00
CA GLN A 83 -3.71 17.89 -9.59
C GLN A 83 -5.05 17.39 -10.12
N ASP A 84 -5.10 16.74 -11.29
CA ASP A 84 -6.34 16.17 -11.83
C ASP A 84 -6.87 15.09 -10.88
N TRP A 85 -6.00 14.19 -10.42
CA TRP A 85 -6.33 13.21 -9.41
C TRP A 85 -6.67 13.84 -8.06
N THR A 86 -5.95 14.87 -7.61
CA THR A 86 -6.23 15.55 -6.35
C THR A 86 -7.65 16.11 -6.33
N TYR A 87 -8.06 16.83 -7.38
CA TYR A 87 -9.42 17.35 -7.51
C TYR A 87 -10.46 16.23 -7.62
N GLN A 88 -10.17 15.17 -8.38
CA GLN A 88 -11.09 14.04 -8.48
C GLN A 88 -11.30 13.37 -7.12
N PHE A 89 -10.24 13.16 -6.34
CA PHE A 89 -10.36 12.66 -4.97
C PHE A 89 -11.29 13.53 -4.13
N GLY A 90 -11.02 14.82 -4.07
CA GLY A 90 -11.83 15.75 -3.31
C GLY A 90 -13.33 15.66 -3.66
N LYS A 91 -13.64 15.62 -4.96
CA LYS A 91 -15.03 15.52 -5.45
C LYS A 91 -15.70 14.18 -5.10
N TYR A 92 -14.95 13.09 -5.07
CA TYR A 92 -15.50 11.77 -4.82
C TYR A 92 -15.59 11.39 -3.34
N MET A 93 -14.81 12.00 -2.43
CA MET A 93 -14.74 11.56 -1.03
C MET A 93 -16.06 11.57 -0.30
N HIS A 94 -16.86 12.62 -0.47
CA HIS A 94 -18.20 12.68 0.12
C HIS A 94 -19.08 11.53 -0.40
N LYS A 95 -19.22 11.45 -1.73
CA LYS A 95 -20.06 10.44 -2.38
C LYS A 95 -19.60 9.03 -2.05
N SER A 96 -18.30 8.74 -2.13
CA SER A 96 -17.76 7.40 -1.86
C SER A 96 -18.00 6.94 -0.42
N THR A 97 -17.99 7.86 0.55
CA THR A 97 -18.31 7.54 1.94
C THR A 97 -19.76 7.09 2.08
N HIS A 98 -20.70 7.79 1.44
CA HIS A 98 -22.12 7.41 1.45
C HIS A 98 -22.37 6.13 0.64
N ASP A 99 -21.76 5.99 -0.55
CA ASP A 99 -21.84 4.76 -1.34
C ASP A 99 -21.37 3.53 -0.53
N LEU A 100 -20.27 3.67 0.24
CA LEU A 100 -19.78 2.60 1.12
C LEU A 100 -20.78 2.26 2.25
N ALA A 101 -21.45 3.26 2.83
CA ALA A 101 -22.50 3.03 3.83
C ALA A 101 -23.67 2.26 3.22
N ASP A 102 -24.14 2.66 2.03
CA ASP A 102 -25.21 2.00 1.28
C ASP A 102 -24.83 0.57 0.86
N MET A 103 -23.55 0.32 0.65
CA MET A 103 -22.98 -1.01 0.40
C MET A 103 -22.82 -1.85 1.68
N GLY A 104 -23.19 -1.32 2.85
CA GLY A 104 -23.21 -2.02 4.12
C GLY A 104 -22.02 -1.80 5.04
N LEU A 105 -21.09 -0.88 4.70
CA LEU A 105 -20.02 -0.51 5.61
C LEU A 105 -20.59 0.23 6.83
N THR A 106 -20.26 -0.25 8.02
CA THR A 106 -20.78 0.34 9.26
C THR A 106 -19.88 1.48 9.70
N PHE A 107 -20.40 2.71 9.62
CA PHE A 107 -19.78 3.92 10.15
C PHE A 107 -20.25 4.21 11.57
N PHE A 108 -19.40 4.84 12.37
CA PHE A 108 -19.80 5.42 13.65
C PHE A 108 -20.76 6.60 13.37
N GLN A 109 -21.83 6.67 14.17
CA GLN A 109 -22.88 7.65 13.98
C GLN A 109 -23.02 8.57 15.17
N LYS A 110 -23.41 9.82 14.89
CA LYS A 110 -23.87 10.78 15.87
C LYS A 110 -25.23 11.31 15.41
N GLU A 111 -26.23 11.22 16.28
CA GLU A 111 -27.61 11.66 15.96
C GLU A 111 -28.17 11.05 14.66
N GLY A 112 -27.89 9.76 14.42
CA GLY A 112 -28.35 9.02 13.23
C GLY A 112 -27.65 9.36 11.91
N LYS A 113 -26.60 10.17 11.94
CA LYS A 113 -25.78 10.53 10.77
C LYS A 113 -24.34 10.02 10.93
N ILE A 114 -23.64 9.80 9.81
CA ILE A 114 -22.21 9.48 9.84
C ILE A 114 -21.49 10.59 10.60
N ASN A 115 -20.75 10.21 11.66
CA ASN A 115 -20.00 11.16 12.48
C ASN A 115 -18.73 11.60 11.74
N ILE A 116 -18.65 12.89 11.40
CA ILE A 116 -17.47 13.48 10.79
C ILE A 116 -16.70 14.23 11.87
N LEU A 117 -15.46 13.83 12.08
CA LEU A 117 -14.54 14.40 13.04
C LEU A 117 -13.65 15.45 12.38
N ASP A 118 -13.47 16.57 13.06
CA ASP A 118 -12.53 17.60 12.66
C ASP A 118 -11.21 17.39 13.43
N TRP A 119 -10.18 16.93 12.73
CA TRP A 119 -8.86 16.66 13.30
C TRP A 119 -7.86 17.79 13.03
N GLY A 120 -8.33 18.96 12.69
CA GLY A 120 -7.51 20.14 12.49
C GLY A 120 -7.71 20.79 11.12
N PRO A 121 -6.94 21.81 10.80
CA PRO A 121 -7.13 22.58 9.58
C PRO A 121 -7.13 21.70 8.33
N HIS A 122 -8.29 21.62 7.69
CA HIS A 122 -8.49 20.86 6.45
C HIS A 122 -8.43 19.31 6.57
N ILE A 123 -8.46 18.76 7.80
CA ILE A 123 -8.43 17.32 8.04
C ILE A 123 -9.75 16.88 8.62
N HIS A 124 -10.65 16.37 7.79
CA HIS A 124 -11.89 15.75 8.25
C HIS A 124 -11.78 14.24 8.03
N VAL A 125 -12.29 13.47 8.98
CA VAL A 125 -12.29 12.01 8.91
C VAL A 125 -13.62 11.47 9.46
N THR A 126 -13.92 10.23 9.09
CA THR A 126 -14.96 9.43 9.76
C THR A 126 -14.39 8.08 10.14
N LEU A 127 -15.03 7.45 11.10
CA LEU A 127 -14.62 6.14 11.60
C LEU A 127 -15.60 5.06 11.17
N PHE A 128 -15.07 3.86 10.90
CA PHE A 128 -15.87 2.69 10.52
C PHE A 128 -15.35 1.40 11.18
N ASP A 129 -16.21 0.38 11.24
CA ASP A 129 -15.86 -0.96 11.75
C ASP A 129 -14.92 -1.67 10.76
N ALA A 130 -13.61 -1.44 10.90
CA ALA A 130 -12.60 -1.99 10.00
C ALA A 130 -12.60 -3.53 9.96
N PRO A 131 -12.62 -4.26 11.08
CA PRO A 131 -12.62 -5.73 11.09
C PRO A 131 -13.77 -6.35 10.30
N LYS A 132 -14.95 -5.73 10.28
CA LYS A 132 -16.13 -6.25 9.57
C LYS A 132 -16.32 -5.65 8.17
N SER A 133 -15.53 -4.67 7.79
CA SER A 133 -15.68 -3.88 6.57
C SER A 133 -15.80 -4.72 5.30
N LEU A 134 -14.79 -5.55 5.03
CA LEU A 134 -14.77 -6.34 3.80
C LEU A 134 -15.78 -7.49 3.80
N LEU A 135 -16.18 -7.99 4.97
CA LEU A 135 -17.27 -8.98 5.07
C LEU A 135 -18.61 -8.36 4.68
N ALA A 136 -18.88 -7.12 5.10
CA ALA A 136 -20.06 -6.39 4.71
C ALA A 136 -20.09 -6.14 3.19
N LEU A 137 -19.00 -5.62 2.63
CA LEU A 137 -18.88 -5.41 1.18
C LEU A 137 -18.97 -6.71 0.37
N LYS A 138 -18.38 -7.82 0.86
CA LYS A 138 -18.50 -9.17 0.25
C LYS A 138 -19.96 -9.61 0.16
N LYS A 139 -20.75 -9.40 1.22
CA LYS A 139 -22.18 -9.74 1.23
C LYS A 139 -22.91 -8.99 0.11
N THR A 140 -22.68 -7.70 -0.03
CA THR A 140 -23.28 -6.85 -1.06
C THR A 140 -22.80 -7.25 -2.47
N ALA A 141 -21.49 -7.51 -2.63
CA ALA A 141 -20.94 -7.96 -3.90
C ALA A 141 -21.56 -9.30 -4.36
N LYS A 142 -21.74 -10.25 -3.44
CA LYS A 142 -22.42 -11.51 -3.72
C LYS A 142 -23.89 -11.29 -4.14
N ALA A 143 -24.59 -10.39 -3.45
CA ALA A 143 -25.98 -10.04 -3.79
C ALA A 143 -26.12 -9.37 -5.16
N ARG A 144 -25.07 -8.66 -5.64
CA ARG A 144 -24.99 -8.06 -6.96
C ARG A 144 -24.45 -9.01 -8.05
N GLY A 145 -24.30 -10.30 -7.76
CA GLY A 145 -23.87 -11.32 -8.72
C GLY A 145 -22.36 -11.38 -9.00
N VAL A 146 -21.52 -10.71 -8.21
CA VAL A 146 -20.06 -10.83 -8.34
C VAL A 146 -19.62 -12.26 -8.03
N ARG A 147 -19.02 -12.93 -9.00
CA ARG A 147 -18.40 -14.24 -8.82
C ARG A 147 -17.06 -14.10 -8.11
N MET A 148 -16.76 -14.98 -7.16
CA MET A 148 -15.60 -14.86 -6.28
C MET A 148 -14.86 -16.19 -6.16
N MET A 149 -13.53 -16.16 -6.24
CA MET A 149 -12.68 -17.33 -6.01
C MET A 149 -11.59 -17.00 -4.99
N ASP A 150 -11.61 -17.71 -3.88
CA ASP A 150 -10.60 -17.61 -2.82
C ASP A 150 -9.38 -18.47 -3.15
N LYS A 151 -8.23 -18.16 -2.54
CA LYS A 151 -6.99 -18.94 -2.63
C LYS A 151 -6.45 -19.08 -4.05
N ILE A 152 -6.71 -18.10 -4.89
CA ILE A 152 -6.18 -18.04 -6.25
C ILE A 152 -5.11 -16.93 -6.32
N TYR A 153 -3.88 -17.34 -6.53
CA TYR A 153 -2.76 -16.44 -6.69
C TYR A 153 -2.63 -16.00 -8.16
N ALA A 154 -3.02 -14.76 -8.47
CA ALA A 154 -2.76 -14.18 -9.78
C ALA A 154 -1.26 -13.94 -9.97
N ILE A 155 -0.66 -14.55 -10.99
CA ILE A 155 0.81 -14.53 -11.16
C ILE A 155 1.22 -13.72 -12.38
N ASP A 156 0.46 -13.77 -13.48
CA ASP A 156 0.82 -13.02 -14.69
C ASP A 156 -0.40 -12.63 -15.54
N LEU A 157 -0.20 -11.70 -16.47
CA LEU A 157 -1.24 -11.20 -17.36
C LEU A 157 -1.18 -11.87 -18.73
N LEU A 158 -2.35 -12.12 -19.32
CA LEU A 158 -2.52 -12.59 -20.68
C LEU A 158 -2.75 -11.42 -21.63
N LYS A 159 -2.07 -11.42 -22.79
CA LYS A 159 -2.14 -10.35 -23.80
C LYS A 159 -2.47 -10.87 -25.20
N ARG A 160 -3.10 -10.02 -25.99
CA ARG A 160 -3.22 -10.12 -27.43
C ARG A 160 -2.66 -8.83 -28.05
N GLY A 161 -1.46 -8.89 -28.60
CA GLY A 161 -0.71 -7.68 -28.95
C GLY A 161 -0.46 -6.83 -27.70
N ASP A 162 -0.85 -5.56 -27.76
CA ASP A 162 -0.71 -4.62 -26.63
C ASP A 162 -1.92 -4.59 -25.68
N LYS A 163 -2.97 -5.37 -25.96
CA LYS A 163 -4.16 -5.44 -25.13
C LYS A 163 -4.05 -6.57 -24.11
N VAL A 164 -4.38 -6.26 -22.86
CA VAL A 164 -4.56 -7.27 -21.80
C VAL A 164 -5.94 -7.91 -21.95
N VAL A 165 -5.98 -9.25 -21.99
CA VAL A 165 -7.19 -10.05 -22.23
C VAL A 165 -7.46 -11.05 -21.10
N GLY A 166 -6.72 -10.96 -20.01
CA GLY A 166 -6.90 -11.86 -18.87
C GLY A 166 -5.67 -11.99 -18.00
N ALA A 167 -5.66 -13.05 -17.19
CA ALA A 167 -4.58 -13.38 -16.27
C ALA A 167 -4.42 -14.91 -16.12
N VAL A 168 -3.25 -15.32 -15.64
CA VAL A 168 -2.96 -16.67 -15.17
C VAL A 168 -2.98 -16.68 -13.65
N GLY A 169 -3.70 -17.62 -13.05
CA GLY A 169 -3.75 -17.84 -11.61
C GLY A 169 -3.34 -19.26 -11.23
N LEU A 170 -2.77 -19.38 -10.04
CA LEU A 170 -2.43 -20.64 -9.37
C LEU A 170 -3.36 -20.86 -8.18
N GLY A 171 -4.04 -21.99 -8.14
CA GLY A 171 -4.79 -22.44 -6.98
C GLY A 171 -3.83 -22.85 -5.87
N LEU A 172 -3.91 -22.16 -4.73
CA LEU A 172 -2.99 -22.41 -3.60
C LEU A 172 -3.35 -23.66 -2.79
N THR A 173 -4.56 -24.19 -2.98
CA THR A 173 -5.04 -25.39 -2.26
C THR A 173 -5.02 -26.64 -3.12
N ASP A 174 -5.20 -26.49 -4.43
CA ASP A 174 -5.34 -27.60 -5.38
C ASP A 174 -4.16 -27.70 -6.37
N GLY A 175 -3.35 -26.63 -6.47
CA GLY A 175 -2.25 -26.54 -7.43
C GLY A 175 -2.71 -26.40 -8.88
N GLU A 176 -4.02 -26.22 -9.11
CA GLU A 176 -4.58 -26.10 -10.44
C GLU A 176 -4.20 -24.76 -11.08
N THR A 177 -4.07 -24.78 -12.39
CA THR A 177 -3.86 -23.57 -13.17
C THR A 177 -5.19 -23.04 -13.69
N TYR A 178 -5.43 -21.76 -13.47
CA TYR A 178 -6.61 -21.06 -13.94
C TYR A 178 -6.22 -20.03 -15.02
N LEU A 179 -6.91 -20.09 -16.16
CA LEU A 179 -6.81 -19.08 -17.20
C LEU A 179 -8.07 -18.19 -17.15
N PHE A 180 -7.90 -16.96 -16.76
CA PHE A 180 -8.97 -15.99 -16.71
C PHE A 180 -8.98 -15.19 -18.01
N ASN A 181 -10.06 -15.29 -18.79
CA ASN A 181 -10.26 -14.53 -20.02
C ASN A 181 -11.27 -13.41 -19.78
N ALA A 182 -10.86 -12.17 -19.94
CA ALA A 182 -11.68 -11.00 -19.61
C ALA A 182 -11.51 -9.88 -20.65
N LYS A 183 -12.55 -9.07 -20.82
CA LYS A 183 -12.51 -7.88 -21.67
C LYS A 183 -11.76 -6.72 -21.04
N SER A 184 -11.78 -6.66 -19.71
CA SER A 184 -11.02 -5.69 -18.89
C SER A 184 -10.48 -6.37 -17.63
N VAL A 185 -9.26 -6.03 -17.21
CA VAL A 185 -8.61 -6.55 -15.99
C VAL A 185 -8.28 -5.38 -15.08
N ILE A 186 -8.61 -5.50 -13.79
CA ILE A 186 -8.30 -4.51 -12.75
C ILE A 186 -7.32 -5.11 -11.76
N ILE A 187 -6.12 -4.53 -11.63
CA ILE A 187 -5.14 -4.88 -10.60
C ILE A 187 -5.47 -4.08 -9.34
N ALA A 188 -5.81 -4.78 -8.25
CA ALA A 188 -6.11 -4.21 -6.93
C ALA A 188 -5.38 -4.96 -5.80
N THR A 189 -4.16 -5.46 -6.09
CA THR A 189 -3.37 -6.31 -5.19
C THR A 189 -2.60 -5.54 -4.12
N GLY A 190 -2.76 -4.22 -4.04
CA GLY A 190 -2.05 -3.35 -3.10
C GLY A 190 -0.62 -3.03 -3.53
N ASN A 191 0.15 -2.48 -2.59
CA ASN A 191 1.57 -2.14 -2.73
C ASN A 191 2.49 -3.32 -2.31
N CYS A 192 3.73 -3.06 -1.86
CA CYS A 192 4.64 -4.09 -1.36
C CYS A 192 5.02 -3.84 0.10
N GLY A 193 4.57 -4.69 1.01
CA GLY A 193 4.90 -4.69 2.45
C GLY A 193 5.99 -5.70 2.83
N TYR A 194 6.53 -6.43 1.88
CA TYR A 194 7.65 -7.38 2.03
C TYR A 194 7.45 -8.49 3.07
N MET A 195 6.22 -8.82 3.47
CA MET A 195 5.92 -9.77 4.56
C MET A 195 6.60 -9.40 5.91
N HIS A 196 7.13 -8.18 6.04
CA HIS A 196 7.87 -7.80 7.24
C HIS A 196 6.95 -7.55 8.43
N GLU A 197 5.83 -6.84 8.19
CA GLU A 197 4.88 -6.50 9.23
C GLU A 197 3.55 -7.23 9.06
N LYS A 198 2.94 -7.64 10.18
CA LYS A 198 1.65 -8.36 10.14
C LYS A 198 0.57 -7.57 9.39
N THR A 199 0.54 -6.25 9.56
CA THR A 199 -0.45 -5.36 8.93
C THR A 199 -0.34 -5.33 7.41
N TYR A 200 0.88 -5.52 6.87
CA TYR A 200 1.16 -5.44 5.43
C TYR A 200 1.69 -6.76 4.84
N SER A 201 1.55 -7.87 5.58
CA SER A 201 2.09 -9.16 5.17
C SER A 201 1.44 -9.76 3.92
N SER A 202 0.23 -9.33 3.57
CA SER A 202 -0.51 -9.86 2.42
C SER A 202 -0.27 -9.11 1.11
N VAL A 203 0.46 -7.98 1.12
CA VAL A 203 0.73 -7.15 -0.06
C VAL A 203 2.21 -7.24 -0.41
N LEU A 204 2.52 -7.83 -1.55
CA LEU A 204 3.87 -8.30 -1.89
C LEU A 204 4.39 -7.77 -3.24
N GLY A 205 3.72 -6.77 -3.81
CA GLY A 205 4.16 -6.14 -5.05
C GLY A 205 3.76 -6.89 -6.33
N GLU A 206 2.93 -7.91 -6.23
CA GLU A 206 2.56 -8.79 -7.35
C GLU A 206 1.96 -8.01 -8.53
N GLY A 207 1.08 -7.03 -8.24
CA GLY A 207 0.45 -6.22 -9.29
C GLY A 207 1.44 -5.37 -10.05
N ALA A 208 2.39 -4.76 -9.35
CA ALA A 208 3.48 -4.01 -9.98
C ALA A 208 4.36 -4.94 -10.84
N ALA A 209 4.71 -6.12 -10.33
CA ALA A 209 5.50 -7.11 -11.04
C ALA A 209 4.79 -7.65 -12.30
N MET A 210 3.49 -8.02 -12.19
CA MET A 210 2.68 -8.46 -13.34
C MET A 210 2.57 -7.37 -14.40
N GLY A 211 2.22 -6.15 -13.98
CA GLY A 211 2.09 -5.02 -14.90
C GLY A 211 3.41 -4.70 -15.60
N TYR A 212 4.52 -4.68 -14.86
CA TYR A 212 5.86 -4.47 -15.41
C TYR A 212 6.23 -5.56 -16.44
N ARG A 213 6.03 -6.85 -16.12
CA ARG A 213 6.29 -7.95 -17.06
C ARG A 213 5.44 -7.84 -18.31
N ALA A 214 4.19 -7.41 -18.19
CA ALA A 214 3.29 -7.16 -19.31
C ALA A 214 3.68 -5.95 -20.18
N GLY A 215 4.55 -5.04 -19.67
CA GLY A 215 5.01 -3.84 -20.36
C GLY A 215 4.32 -2.54 -19.93
N ALA A 216 3.47 -2.57 -18.90
CA ALA A 216 2.90 -1.34 -18.32
C ALA A 216 3.97 -0.49 -17.66
N GLN A 217 3.78 0.83 -17.64
CA GLN A 217 4.65 1.74 -16.92
C GLN A 217 4.32 1.75 -15.42
N LEU A 218 5.36 1.72 -14.61
CA LEU A 218 5.32 2.09 -13.19
C LEU A 218 5.71 3.56 -13.04
N ILE A 219 5.31 4.18 -11.90
CA ILE A 219 5.60 5.57 -11.61
C ILE A 219 5.97 5.76 -10.13
N ASN A 220 6.95 6.64 -9.87
CA ASN A 220 7.26 7.18 -8.55
C ASN A 220 7.61 6.14 -7.47
N ALA A 221 8.35 5.10 -7.85
CA ALA A 221 8.76 4.04 -6.93
C ALA A 221 9.66 4.53 -5.79
N GLU A 222 10.32 5.68 -5.94
CA GLU A 222 11.23 6.28 -4.94
C GLU A 222 10.52 6.97 -3.78
N PHE A 223 9.23 7.32 -3.89
CA PHE A 223 8.60 8.23 -2.93
C PHE A 223 8.10 7.59 -1.64
N ASN A 224 8.16 6.30 -1.50
CA ASN A 224 7.64 5.70 -0.29
C ASN A 224 8.69 4.92 0.48
N SER A 225 9.18 5.54 1.52
CA SER A 225 9.83 4.87 2.64
C SER A 225 8.94 5.06 3.86
N SER A 226 7.82 4.34 3.91
CA SER A 226 6.88 4.46 5.02
C SER A 226 7.40 3.70 6.22
N TYR A 227 7.84 4.45 7.22
CA TYR A 227 8.23 3.92 8.52
C TYR A 227 7.28 4.41 9.59
N VAL A 228 7.09 3.59 10.60
CA VAL A 228 6.51 3.96 11.88
C VAL A 228 7.40 3.44 12.99
N TRP A 229 7.25 3.99 14.18
CA TRP A 229 7.83 3.42 15.39
C TRP A 229 6.75 2.63 16.12
N GLY A 230 6.98 1.35 16.26
CA GLY A 230 6.10 0.43 16.95
C GLY A 230 6.74 -0.14 18.21
N ILE A 231 5.94 -0.82 19.01
CA ILE A 231 6.41 -1.48 20.23
C ILE A 231 7.23 -2.70 19.84
N LYS A 232 8.42 -2.82 20.39
CA LYS A 232 9.28 -3.98 20.21
C LYS A 232 8.56 -5.25 20.70
N GLY A 233 8.47 -6.24 19.81
CA GLY A 233 7.88 -7.55 20.11
C GLY A 233 6.36 -7.68 19.96
N LEU A 234 5.59 -6.60 19.85
CA LEU A 234 4.13 -6.68 19.74
C LEU A 234 3.55 -6.55 18.35
N GLY A 235 4.23 -5.93 17.41
CA GLY A 235 3.70 -5.71 16.09
C GLY A 235 2.48 -4.78 16.01
N LYS A 236 2.25 -3.93 17.00
CA LYS A 236 1.20 -2.91 17.01
C LYS A 236 1.80 -1.53 16.79
N GLU A 237 1.34 -0.88 15.73
CA GLU A 237 1.88 0.38 15.23
C GLU A 237 1.37 1.62 15.97
N LEU A 238 0.22 1.51 16.66
CA LEU A 238 -0.60 2.66 16.99
C LEU A 238 -0.42 3.24 18.37
N MET A 239 0.42 2.66 19.23
CA MET A 239 0.65 3.22 20.56
C MET A 239 1.33 4.58 20.59
N GLY A 240 1.99 4.97 19.53
CA GLY A 240 2.69 6.24 19.52
C GLY A 240 1.81 7.48 19.40
N ILE A 241 0.56 7.38 18.89
CA ILE A 241 -0.28 8.55 18.58
C ILE A 241 -0.61 9.37 19.84
N TYR A 242 -0.77 8.73 20.99
CA TYR A 242 -1.23 9.37 22.21
C TYR A 242 -0.13 9.68 23.23
N PHE A 243 1.09 9.22 22.98
CA PHE A 243 2.14 9.20 24.00
C PHE A 243 3.40 9.99 23.60
N TYR A 244 3.33 10.89 22.64
CA TYR A 244 4.49 11.69 22.21
C TYR A 244 5.20 12.43 23.31
N GLN A 245 4.46 13.02 24.24
CA GLN A 245 5.00 13.71 25.40
C GLN A 245 5.79 12.79 26.34
N TYR A 246 5.58 11.47 26.18
CA TYR A 246 6.24 10.42 26.98
C TYR A 246 7.38 9.74 26.22
N LEU A 247 7.66 10.16 24.96
CA LEU A 247 8.81 9.66 24.22
C LEU A 247 10.11 10.17 24.81
N GLU A 248 11.02 9.24 25.11
CA GLU A 248 12.35 9.55 25.61
C GLU A 248 13.43 8.63 25.01
N ASN A 249 14.67 9.11 25.00
CA ASN A 249 15.82 8.30 24.64
C ASN A 249 16.32 7.47 25.84
N ALA A 250 17.37 6.67 25.65
CA ALA A 250 17.92 5.81 26.70
C ALA A 250 18.40 6.59 27.95
N LYS A 251 18.75 7.86 27.80
CA LYS A 251 19.20 8.76 28.88
C LYS A 251 18.03 9.43 29.61
N GLY A 252 16.78 9.19 29.22
CA GLY A 252 15.58 9.83 29.80
C GLY A 252 15.32 11.24 29.26
N GLU A 253 16.01 11.67 28.20
CA GLU A 253 15.75 12.97 27.59
C GLU A 253 14.49 12.92 26.73
N LYS A 254 13.56 13.83 26.96
CA LYS A 254 12.27 13.89 26.26
C LYS A 254 12.47 14.32 24.80
N ILE A 255 12.11 13.46 23.86
CA ILE A 255 12.28 13.66 22.40
C ILE A 255 11.58 14.94 21.93
N MET A 256 10.31 15.12 22.35
CA MET A 256 9.51 16.27 21.91
C MET A 256 10.06 17.60 22.42
N VAL A 257 10.52 17.63 23.68
CA VAL A 257 11.12 18.85 24.25
C VAL A 257 12.43 19.21 23.56
N LYS A 258 13.24 18.19 23.25
CA LYS A 258 14.57 18.36 22.66
C LYS A 258 14.53 18.80 21.19
N HIS A 259 13.68 18.18 20.39
CA HIS A 259 13.64 18.38 18.94
C HIS A 259 12.54 19.34 18.46
N PHE A 260 11.48 19.52 19.28
CA PHE A 260 10.30 20.33 18.95
C PHE A 260 9.91 21.26 20.08
N PRO A 261 10.81 22.14 20.57
CA PRO A 261 10.54 23.00 21.71
C PRO A 261 9.36 23.96 21.49
N TYR A 262 9.03 24.26 20.21
CA TYR A 262 7.89 25.08 19.84
C TYR A 262 6.54 24.38 19.97
N LEU A 263 6.50 23.04 20.12
CA LEU A 263 5.29 22.26 20.36
C LEU A 263 4.98 22.07 21.86
N LYS A 264 5.76 22.68 22.75
CA LYS A 264 5.70 22.50 24.19
C LYS A 264 4.31 22.79 24.80
N ASP A 265 3.55 23.67 24.18
CA ASP A 265 2.24 24.13 24.62
C ASP A 265 1.07 23.68 23.74
N HIS A 266 1.33 22.90 22.69
CA HIS A 266 0.28 22.41 21.80
C HIS A 266 -0.35 21.14 22.33
N LYS A 267 -1.61 21.24 22.78
CA LYS A 267 -2.49 20.10 23.12
C LYS A 267 -2.92 19.27 21.88
N GLN A 268 -2.48 19.65 20.68
CA GLN A 268 -2.84 18.92 19.48
C GLN A 268 -2.00 17.64 19.36
N PRO A 269 -2.63 16.49 19.07
CA PRO A 269 -1.92 15.25 18.81
C PRO A 269 -1.02 15.43 17.59
N VAL A 270 0.29 15.40 17.79
CA VAL A 270 1.25 15.20 16.71
C VAL A 270 1.13 13.73 16.32
N TYR A 271 0.70 13.45 15.09
CA TYR A 271 0.46 12.07 14.67
C TYR A 271 1.75 11.26 14.64
N THR A 272 1.70 9.98 15.06
CA THR A 272 2.81 9.00 14.99
C THR A 272 3.41 8.87 13.59
N PHE A 273 2.67 9.28 12.59
CA PHE A 273 3.09 9.28 11.20
C PHE A 273 3.75 10.59 10.76
N ASP A 274 3.98 11.54 11.70
CA ASP A 274 4.74 12.74 11.35
C ASP A 274 6.19 12.36 11.04
N PRO A 275 6.63 12.52 9.79
CA PRO A 275 7.99 12.14 9.39
C PRO A 275 9.07 12.81 10.22
N ARG A 276 8.80 14.00 10.76
CA ARG A 276 9.75 14.76 11.58
C ARG A 276 10.01 14.07 12.91
N VAL A 277 8.97 13.50 13.54
CA VAL A 277 9.12 12.75 14.81
C VAL A 277 9.88 11.44 14.58
N ILE A 278 9.57 10.74 13.48
CA ILE A 278 10.28 9.52 13.06
C ILE A 278 11.78 9.82 12.88
N ASP A 279 12.09 10.92 12.18
CA ASP A 279 13.48 11.33 11.94
C ASP A 279 14.19 11.78 13.22
N ALA A 280 13.48 12.44 14.14
CA ALA A 280 14.04 12.85 15.43
C ALA A 280 14.41 11.63 16.30
N MET A 281 13.52 10.63 16.41
CA MET A 281 13.82 9.39 17.12
C MET A 281 15.03 8.68 16.51
N GLN A 282 15.12 8.61 15.19
CA GLN A 282 16.26 7.99 14.51
C GLN A 282 17.57 8.77 14.70
N LYS A 283 17.52 10.10 14.74
CA LYS A 283 18.69 10.94 15.07
C LYS A 283 19.25 10.62 16.46
N GLU A 284 18.38 10.41 17.45
CA GLU A 284 18.81 9.98 18.79
C GLU A 284 19.50 8.62 18.76
N VAL A 285 18.95 7.65 18.03
CA VAL A 285 19.57 6.33 17.87
C VAL A 285 20.94 6.44 17.21
N ASN A 286 21.06 7.21 16.14
CA ASN A 286 22.31 7.41 15.41
C ASN A 286 23.37 8.14 16.26
N ALA A 287 22.94 9.01 17.17
CA ALA A 287 23.82 9.70 18.12
C ALA A 287 24.26 8.81 19.31
N GLY A 288 23.87 7.52 19.32
CA GLY A 288 24.18 6.59 20.41
C GLY A 288 23.32 6.79 21.67
N ASN A 289 22.20 7.51 21.53
CA ASN A 289 21.26 7.76 22.62
C ASN A 289 20.06 6.78 22.61
N GLY A 290 20.05 5.78 21.70
CA GLY A 290 19.04 4.71 21.68
C GLY A 290 19.24 3.68 22.80
N PRO A 291 18.24 2.81 23.04
CA PRO A 291 16.92 2.73 22.39
C PRO A 291 15.99 3.91 22.70
N ILE A 292 14.89 3.98 21.94
CA ILE A 292 13.80 4.93 22.21
C ILE A 292 12.72 4.24 23.02
N TYR A 293 12.14 4.95 23.97
CA TYR A 293 11.10 4.44 24.86
C TYR A 293 9.87 5.35 24.88
N ILE A 294 8.71 4.74 25.15
CA ILE A 294 7.56 5.40 25.75
C ILE A 294 7.66 5.15 27.27
N ASN A 295 7.68 6.19 28.06
CA ASN A 295 7.77 6.09 29.51
C ASN A 295 6.46 6.56 30.16
N LEU A 296 5.60 5.60 30.51
CA LEU A 296 4.33 5.81 31.23
C LEU A 296 4.45 5.43 32.70
N ALA A 297 5.66 5.09 33.19
CA ALA A 297 5.87 4.70 34.55
C ALA A 297 5.45 5.81 35.52
N GLY A 298 4.70 5.44 36.53
CA GLY A 298 4.13 6.36 37.51
C GLY A 298 2.73 6.89 37.20
N LEU A 299 2.20 6.63 35.97
CA LEU A 299 0.80 6.88 35.68
C LEU A 299 -0.08 5.69 36.07
N THR A 300 -1.33 5.97 36.41
CA THR A 300 -2.36 4.96 36.60
C THR A 300 -3.00 4.54 35.27
N ASP A 301 -3.65 3.39 35.24
CA ASP A 301 -4.40 2.95 34.03
C ASP A 301 -5.49 3.95 33.63
N ALA A 302 -6.12 4.61 34.61
CA ALA A 302 -7.14 5.63 34.35
C ALA A 302 -6.53 6.89 33.68
N GLU A 303 -5.36 7.33 34.13
CA GLU A 303 -4.65 8.45 33.51
C GLU A 303 -4.20 8.11 32.08
N ILE A 304 -3.70 6.89 31.86
CA ILE A 304 -3.30 6.44 30.52
C ILE A 304 -4.52 6.36 29.60
N ALA A 305 -5.65 5.86 30.08
CA ALA A 305 -6.91 5.83 29.33
C ALA A 305 -7.40 7.25 29.01
N GLY A 306 -7.33 8.17 29.98
CA GLY A 306 -7.68 9.58 29.79
C GLY A 306 -6.84 10.29 28.73
N LEU A 307 -5.55 9.97 28.60
CA LEU A 307 -4.70 10.51 27.52
C LEU A 307 -5.21 10.10 26.12
N ALA A 308 -5.74 8.90 25.98
CA ALA A 308 -6.32 8.43 24.73
C ALA A 308 -7.69 9.09 24.48
N ASP A 309 -8.51 9.26 25.53
CA ASP A 309 -9.83 9.91 25.45
C ASP A 309 -9.70 11.40 25.12
N ASP A 310 -8.74 12.10 25.71
CA ASP A 310 -8.48 13.52 25.43
C ASP A 310 -8.00 13.75 24.00
N ALA A 311 -7.29 12.78 23.43
CA ALA A 311 -6.74 12.91 22.07
C ALA A 311 -7.78 12.60 21.00
N VAL A 312 -8.47 11.48 21.08
CA VAL A 312 -9.51 11.02 20.15
C VAL A 312 -10.47 10.08 20.88
N PRO A 313 -11.51 10.60 21.56
CA PRO A 313 -12.40 9.80 22.39
C PRO A 313 -12.99 8.55 21.70
N GLU A 314 -13.32 8.68 20.41
CA GLU A 314 -13.91 7.60 19.61
C GLU A 314 -12.93 6.48 19.28
N LEU A 315 -11.62 6.73 19.33
CA LEU A 315 -10.57 5.74 19.08
C LEU A 315 -10.04 5.10 20.36
N SER A 316 -10.31 5.66 21.52
CA SER A 316 -9.78 5.18 22.80
C SER A 316 -10.17 3.73 23.07
N HIS A 317 -11.41 3.36 22.78
CA HIS A 317 -11.90 1.98 22.93
C HIS A 317 -11.24 0.98 21.97
N LEU A 318 -10.88 1.43 20.77
CA LEU A 318 -10.26 0.57 19.76
C LEU A 318 -8.74 0.41 19.95
N MET A 319 -8.08 1.41 20.54
CA MET A 319 -6.61 1.52 20.50
C MET A 319 -5.94 1.57 21.89
N GLY A 320 -6.57 2.18 22.88
CA GLY A 320 -5.98 2.36 24.21
C GLY A 320 -6.02 1.10 25.09
N ASN A 321 -7.20 0.66 25.44
CA ASN A 321 -7.40 -0.44 26.39
C ASN A 321 -6.84 -1.78 25.89
N ASP A 322 -7.03 -2.10 24.61
CA ASP A 322 -6.50 -3.33 24.02
C ASP A 322 -4.97 -3.34 23.97
N THR A 323 -4.34 -2.20 23.78
CA THR A 323 -2.88 -2.13 23.70
C THR A 323 -2.26 -2.34 25.07
N MET A 324 -2.82 -1.73 26.13
CA MET A 324 -2.34 -1.96 27.52
C MET A 324 -2.50 -3.43 27.92
N ARG A 325 -3.66 -4.02 27.61
CA ARG A 325 -3.89 -5.46 27.82
C ARG A 325 -2.88 -6.32 27.06
N LEU A 326 -2.62 -6.03 25.80
CA LEU A 326 -1.67 -6.79 24.98
C LEU A 326 -0.22 -6.64 25.45
N LEU A 327 0.17 -5.46 25.95
CA LEU A 327 1.48 -5.27 26.57
C LEU A 327 1.68 -6.26 27.72
N ARG A 328 0.70 -6.34 28.62
CA ARG A 328 0.72 -7.25 29.76
C ARG A 328 0.66 -8.72 29.33
N GLU A 329 -0.34 -9.09 28.53
CA GLU A 329 -0.63 -10.49 28.20
C GLU A 329 0.35 -11.10 27.18
N LYS A 330 0.86 -10.32 26.24
CA LYS A 330 1.68 -10.81 25.13
C LYS A 330 3.15 -10.45 25.20
N ALA A 331 3.47 -9.28 25.74
CA ALA A 331 4.85 -8.81 25.87
C ALA A 331 5.39 -8.96 27.29
N GLY A 332 4.54 -9.21 28.30
CA GLY A 332 4.94 -9.28 29.70
C GLY A 332 5.38 -7.93 30.27
N ILE A 333 4.99 -6.82 29.63
CA ILE A 333 5.37 -5.46 30.02
C ILE A 333 4.25 -4.86 30.88
N GLU A 334 4.61 -4.33 32.05
CA GLU A 334 3.70 -3.53 32.87
C GLU A 334 3.92 -2.03 32.60
N PRO A 335 3.11 -1.40 31.75
CA PRO A 335 3.38 -0.06 31.23
C PRO A 335 3.39 1.04 32.31
N THR A 336 2.72 0.82 33.45
CA THR A 336 2.69 1.75 34.56
C THR A 336 3.95 1.67 35.47
N LYS A 337 4.81 0.67 35.24
CA LYS A 337 6.00 0.41 36.08
C LYS A 337 7.31 0.47 35.32
N GLU A 338 7.28 0.24 34.01
CA GLU A 338 8.49 0.13 33.17
C GLU A 338 8.36 0.87 31.84
N ARG A 339 9.50 1.18 31.25
CA ARG A 339 9.58 1.84 29.95
C ARG A 339 9.30 0.83 28.83
N ILE A 340 8.55 1.26 27.81
CA ILE A 340 8.17 0.45 26.65
C ILE A 340 9.15 0.77 25.53
N GLU A 341 9.99 -0.20 25.13
CA GLU A 341 10.95 -0.03 24.06
C GLU A 341 10.25 0.07 22.71
N MET A 342 10.66 1.07 21.93
CA MET A 342 10.18 1.33 20.58
C MET A 342 11.28 1.07 19.56
N TRP A 343 10.90 0.60 18.39
CA TRP A 343 11.82 0.41 17.27
C TRP A 343 11.21 0.81 15.93
N PRO A 344 12.04 1.19 14.91
CA PRO A 344 11.54 1.55 13.61
C PRO A 344 11.03 0.31 12.87
N ARG A 345 9.88 0.45 12.21
CA ARG A 345 9.22 -0.59 11.44
C ARG A 345 8.94 -0.11 10.03
N TYR A 346 9.34 -0.89 9.06
CA TYR A 346 9.07 -0.62 7.66
C TYR A 346 7.69 -1.15 7.27
N LEU A 347 6.84 -0.30 6.73
CA LEU A 347 5.47 -0.68 6.39
C LEU A 347 5.35 -1.17 4.96
N TYR A 348 5.74 -0.35 3.98
CA TYR A 348 5.59 -0.68 2.56
C TYR A 348 6.41 0.26 1.67
N SER A 349 6.73 -0.23 0.46
CA SER A 349 7.30 0.59 -0.60
C SER A 349 6.21 1.32 -1.38
N GLY A 350 6.59 2.38 -2.06
CA GLY A 350 5.73 3.16 -2.91
C GLY A 350 5.83 2.85 -4.38
N GLY A 351 5.27 3.77 -5.14
CA GLY A 351 5.07 3.59 -6.55
C GLY A 351 3.92 2.65 -6.86
N GLY A 352 3.66 2.45 -8.11
CA GLY A 352 2.61 1.58 -8.62
C GLY A 352 2.47 1.72 -10.11
N LEU A 353 1.46 1.11 -10.68
CA LEU A 353 1.13 1.24 -12.08
C LEU A 353 0.67 2.67 -12.38
N ARG A 354 1.26 3.27 -13.41
CA ARG A 354 0.82 4.56 -13.91
C ARG A 354 -0.55 4.43 -14.53
N VAL A 355 -1.51 5.22 -14.04
CA VAL A 355 -2.88 5.25 -14.55
C VAL A 355 -3.29 6.68 -14.96
N ASP A 356 -4.24 6.76 -15.88
CA ASP A 356 -4.94 7.99 -16.21
C ASP A 356 -6.06 8.30 -15.22
N ILE A 357 -6.83 9.34 -15.46
CA ILE A 357 -7.93 9.78 -14.61
C ILE A 357 -9.10 8.78 -14.52
N ASN A 358 -9.15 7.80 -15.41
CA ASN A 358 -10.13 6.71 -15.44
C ASN A 358 -9.61 5.41 -14.80
N GLY A 359 -8.41 5.44 -14.21
CA GLY A 359 -7.75 4.27 -13.66
C GLY A 359 -7.17 3.31 -14.69
N GLN A 360 -7.15 3.67 -16.00
CA GLN A 360 -6.57 2.86 -17.05
C GLN A 360 -5.05 3.01 -17.04
N THR A 361 -4.34 1.89 -17.14
CA THR A 361 -2.87 1.88 -17.24
C THR A 361 -2.40 2.28 -18.65
N THR A 362 -1.10 2.20 -18.88
CA THR A 362 -0.52 2.41 -20.23
C THR A 362 -0.77 1.25 -21.21
N LEU A 363 -1.42 0.18 -20.77
CA LEU A 363 -1.85 -0.95 -21.59
C LEU A 363 -3.37 -0.94 -21.77
N GLU A 364 -3.82 -1.19 -22.99
CA GLU A 364 -5.25 -1.33 -23.27
C GLU A 364 -5.85 -2.52 -22.50
N GLY A 365 -7.06 -2.36 -21.97
CA GLY A 365 -7.77 -3.40 -21.23
C GLY A 365 -7.25 -3.63 -19.81
N LEU A 366 -6.22 -2.91 -19.36
CA LEU A 366 -5.64 -3.02 -18.02
C LEU A 366 -5.90 -1.75 -17.20
N TYR A 367 -6.48 -1.94 -16.02
CA TYR A 367 -6.76 -0.90 -15.01
C TYR A 367 -6.02 -1.21 -13.72
N ALA A 368 -5.84 -0.22 -12.86
CA ALA A 368 -5.30 -0.44 -11.53
C ALA A 368 -5.96 0.48 -10.49
N ALA A 369 -6.09 -0.01 -9.24
CA ALA A 369 -6.72 0.70 -8.16
C ALA A 369 -6.00 0.49 -6.82
N GLY A 370 -6.20 1.40 -5.87
CA GLY A 370 -5.60 1.38 -4.55
C GLY A 370 -4.09 1.47 -4.57
N GLY A 371 -3.43 0.77 -3.66
CA GLY A 371 -1.97 0.76 -3.56
C GLY A 371 -1.23 0.25 -4.81
N ALA A 372 -1.90 -0.51 -5.69
CA ALA A 372 -1.34 -0.94 -6.96
C ALA A 372 -1.20 0.18 -7.99
N SER A 373 -1.95 1.29 -7.84
CA SER A 373 -1.97 2.44 -8.74
C SER A 373 -1.43 3.72 -8.12
N GLN A 374 -0.53 3.66 -7.16
CA GLN A 374 -0.05 4.84 -6.43
C GLN A 374 0.51 5.94 -7.35
N ASN A 375 -0.36 6.77 -7.85
CA ASN A 375 -0.14 7.71 -8.94
C ASN A 375 0.26 9.12 -8.48
N CYS A 376 0.91 9.25 -7.35
CA CYS A 376 1.38 10.54 -6.82
C CYS A 376 0.31 11.66 -6.73
N TRP A 377 -0.96 11.30 -6.55
CA TRP A 377 -2.03 12.29 -6.39
C TRP A 377 -1.78 13.26 -5.21
N ALA A 378 -0.96 12.85 -4.24
CA ALA A 378 -0.54 13.67 -3.12
C ALA A 378 0.97 14.03 -3.16
N GLY A 379 1.62 13.89 -4.31
CA GLY A 379 3.01 14.31 -4.49
C GLY A 379 4.04 13.49 -3.72
N GLY A 380 3.75 12.22 -3.39
CA GLY A 380 4.68 11.34 -2.66
C GLY A 380 4.79 11.63 -1.16
N GLY A 381 4.08 12.63 -0.64
CA GLY A 381 4.15 13.06 0.75
C GLY A 381 2.79 13.23 1.44
N GLY A 382 1.72 12.75 0.86
CA GLY A 382 0.36 12.97 1.34
C GLY A 382 0.02 12.21 2.63
N GLY A 383 0.29 12.85 3.75
CA GLY A 383 0.09 12.31 5.09
C GLY A 383 -1.21 12.71 5.77
N GLN A 384 -2.36 12.74 5.08
CA GLN A 384 -3.63 12.90 5.79
C GLN A 384 -4.14 11.55 6.30
N ALA A 385 -4.57 11.49 7.57
CA ALA A 385 -5.19 10.30 8.15
C ALA A 385 -6.40 9.84 7.33
N GLY A 386 -6.54 8.51 7.15
CA GLY A 386 -7.64 7.91 6.41
C GLY A 386 -7.56 8.00 4.88
N LEU A 387 -6.60 8.73 4.31
CA LEU A 387 -6.45 8.85 2.86
C LEU A 387 -6.10 7.53 2.17
N GLY A 388 -5.38 6.63 2.82
CA GLY A 388 -5.06 5.32 2.25
C GLY A 388 -6.31 4.49 1.94
N VAL A 389 -7.26 4.45 2.88
CA VAL A 389 -8.54 3.74 2.70
C VAL A 389 -9.41 4.47 1.69
N GLN A 390 -9.50 5.80 1.77
CA GLN A 390 -10.28 6.60 0.84
C GLN A 390 -9.73 6.52 -0.59
N SER A 391 -8.41 6.49 -0.74
CA SER A 391 -7.74 6.25 -2.03
C SER A 391 -8.14 4.89 -2.61
N ALA A 392 -8.16 3.84 -1.79
CA ALA A 392 -8.61 2.52 -2.23
C ALA A 392 -10.06 2.56 -2.71
N ALA A 393 -10.96 3.23 -2.00
CA ALA A 393 -12.36 3.36 -2.38
C ALA A 393 -12.55 4.14 -3.68
N VAL A 394 -12.03 5.37 -3.75
CA VAL A 394 -12.21 6.25 -4.92
C VAL A 394 -11.59 5.64 -6.18
N THR A 395 -10.34 5.19 -6.13
CA THR A 395 -9.70 4.58 -7.31
C THR A 395 -10.37 3.25 -7.70
N GLY A 396 -10.87 2.49 -6.72
CA GLY A 396 -11.65 1.28 -6.96
C GLY A 396 -12.93 1.60 -7.73
N PHE A 397 -13.73 2.57 -7.27
CA PHE A 397 -14.95 2.98 -7.95
C PHE A 397 -14.68 3.50 -9.36
N VAL A 398 -13.67 4.35 -9.53
CA VAL A 398 -13.29 4.90 -10.84
C VAL A 398 -12.85 3.79 -11.80
N ALA A 399 -11.95 2.92 -11.38
CA ALA A 399 -11.46 1.82 -12.21
C ALA A 399 -12.58 0.81 -12.53
N GLY A 400 -13.44 0.49 -11.57
CA GLY A 400 -14.57 -0.42 -11.75
C GLY A 400 -15.58 0.09 -12.78
N GLU A 401 -15.99 1.35 -12.66
CA GLU A 401 -16.89 2.00 -13.61
C GLU A 401 -16.29 2.05 -15.03
N SER A 402 -15.03 2.47 -15.12
CA SER A 402 -14.34 2.63 -16.41
C SER A 402 -14.10 1.28 -17.10
N ALA A 403 -13.68 0.27 -16.35
CA ALA A 403 -13.46 -1.09 -16.84
C ALA A 403 -14.77 -1.72 -17.34
N ALA A 404 -15.89 -1.54 -16.61
CA ALA A 404 -17.20 -2.01 -17.03
C ALA A 404 -17.67 -1.34 -18.32
N LYS A 405 -17.60 0.00 -18.38
CA LYS A 405 -17.98 0.75 -19.59
C LYS A 405 -17.17 0.34 -20.82
N ASN A 406 -15.88 0.03 -20.65
CA ASN A 406 -15.04 -0.51 -21.73
C ASN A 406 -15.46 -1.93 -22.09
N ALA A 407 -15.62 -2.81 -21.11
CA ALA A 407 -15.94 -4.22 -21.32
C ALA A 407 -17.28 -4.44 -22.04
N LEU A 408 -18.29 -3.62 -21.75
CA LEU A 408 -19.61 -3.69 -22.40
C LEU A 408 -19.57 -3.25 -23.86
N LYS A 409 -18.55 -2.53 -24.31
CA LYS A 409 -18.40 -2.03 -25.69
C LYS A 409 -17.41 -2.85 -26.51
N THR A 410 -16.64 -3.73 -25.87
CA THR A 410 -15.57 -4.49 -26.53
C THR A 410 -15.90 -5.98 -26.59
N PRO A 411 -15.54 -6.68 -27.70
CA PRO A 411 -15.68 -8.13 -27.76
C PRO A 411 -14.66 -8.81 -26.84
N LEU A 412 -15.02 -9.99 -26.36
CA LEU A 412 -14.08 -10.87 -25.71
C LEU A 412 -13.14 -11.46 -26.76
N LEU A 413 -11.84 -11.21 -26.60
CA LEU A 413 -10.82 -11.79 -27.48
C LEU A 413 -10.34 -13.12 -26.91
N ASP A 414 -10.02 -14.07 -27.78
CA ASP A 414 -9.45 -15.34 -27.34
C ASP A 414 -8.04 -15.15 -26.78
N ILE A 415 -7.71 -15.93 -25.74
CA ILE A 415 -6.36 -15.97 -25.17
C ILE A 415 -5.36 -16.57 -26.16
N ASP A 416 -4.11 -16.13 -26.07
CA ASP A 416 -3.01 -16.76 -26.78
C ASP A 416 -2.52 -17.99 -26.01
N HIS A 417 -2.88 -19.18 -26.49
CA HIS A 417 -2.52 -20.43 -25.82
C HIS A 417 -1.01 -20.66 -25.73
N LYS A 418 -0.22 -20.20 -26.72
CA LYS A 418 1.24 -20.30 -26.67
C LYS A 418 1.82 -19.42 -25.56
N GLN A 419 1.28 -18.19 -25.42
CA GLN A 419 1.68 -17.31 -24.33
C GLN A 419 1.27 -17.90 -22.98
N ALA A 420 0.04 -18.41 -22.85
CA ALA A 420 -0.43 -19.05 -21.63
C ALA A 420 0.45 -20.24 -21.23
N GLU A 421 0.81 -21.11 -22.17
CA GLU A 421 1.73 -22.23 -21.95
C GLU A 421 3.11 -21.78 -21.48
N ALA A 422 3.68 -20.75 -22.11
CA ALA A 422 4.96 -20.19 -21.71
C ALA A 422 4.93 -19.61 -20.28
N ILE A 423 3.83 -18.93 -19.90
CA ILE A 423 3.63 -18.42 -18.55
C ILE A 423 3.51 -19.57 -17.56
N ILE A 424 2.68 -20.57 -17.83
CA ILE A 424 2.50 -21.75 -16.96
C ILE A 424 3.84 -22.46 -16.75
N LYS A 425 4.60 -22.69 -17.82
CA LYS A 425 5.94 -23.29 -17.72
C LYS A 425 6.87 -22.48 -16.83
N ARG A 426 6.86 -21.13 -16.94
CA ARG A 426 7.63 -20.26 -16.07
C ARG A 426 7.17 -20.35 -14.60
N VAL A 427 5.84 -20.37 -14.36
CA VAL A 427 5.25 -20.43 -13.02
C VAL A 427 5.70 -21.70 -12.29
N PHE A 428 5.67 -22.85 -12.94
CA PHE A 428 6.03 -24.14 -12.35
C PHE A 428 7.52 -24.49 -12.47
N ALA A 429 8.33 -23.66 -13.14
CA ALA A 429 9.77 -23.94 -13.29
C ALA A 429 10.49 -24.21 -11.96
N PRO A 430 10.19 -23.49 -10.84
CA PRO A 430 10.85 -23.78 -9.56
C PRO A 430 10.60 -25.19 -9.02
N MET A 431 9.47 -25.81 -9.34
CA MET A 431 9.19 -27.19 -8.92
C MET A 431 9.93 -28.26 -9.74
N CYS A 432 10.53 -27.88 -10.87
CA CYS A 432 11.26 -28.77 -11.77
C CYS A 432 12.78 -28.59 -11.68
N ARG A 433 13.26 -27.67 -10.86
CA ARG A 433 14.68 -27.38 -10.70
C ARG A 433 15.35 -28.34 -9.73
N LYS A 434 16.66 -28.45 -9.86
CA LYS A 434 17.52 -29.02 -8.82
C LYS A 434 18.22 -27.84 -8.16
N GLY A 435 17.96 -27.62 -6.90
CA GLY A 435 18.52 -26.52 -6.13
C GLY A 435 18.40 -26.78 -4.64
N ASP A 436 19.07 -25.97 -3.85
CA ASP A 436 19.18 -26.08 -2.39
C ASP A 436 18.76 -24.79 -1.68
N THR A 437 18.27 -23.82 -2.42
CA THR A 437 17.90 -22.50 -1.88
C THR A 437 16.43 -22.48 -1.44
N ASP A 438 16.17 -22.09 -0.18
CA ASP A 438 14.82 -21.87 0.34
C ASP A 438 14.35 -20.42 0.01
N ALA A 439 13.15 -20.31 -0.51
CA ALA A 439 12.54 -19.00 -0.78
C ALA A 439 12.33 -18.16 0.50
N SER A 440 12.16 -18.80 1.67
CA SER A 440 12.04 -18.09 2.95
C SER A 440 13.34 -17.37 3.33
N ASP A 441 14.50 -17.98 3.09
CA ASP A 441 15.81 -17.37 3.36
C ASP A 441 16.01 -16.14 2.46
N LEU A 442 15.55 -16.22 1.21
CA LEU A 442 15.60 -15.08 0.30
C LEU A 442 14.67 -13.94 0.73
N ILE A 443 13.51 -14.25 1.31
CA ILE A 443 12.62 -13.24 1.91
C ILE A 443 13.33 -12.52 3.07
N TYR A 444 14.00 -13.25 3.96
CA TYR A 444 14.80 -12.64 5.03
C TYR A 444 15.95 -11.80 4.48
N ARG A 445 16.60 -12.26 3.43
CA ARG A 445 17.66 -11.50 2.76
C ARG A 445 17.13 -10.20 2.12
N ILE A 446 15.91 -10.20 1.57
CA ILE A 446 15.22 -8.96 1.13
C ILE A 446 14.99 -8.02 2.31
N HIS A 447 14.59 -8.53 3.49
CA HIS A 447 14.41 -7.69 4.68
C HIS A 447 15.70 -6.97 5.07
N GLU A 448 16.87 -7.62 4.99
CA GLU A 448 18.16 -6.98 5.26
C GLU A 448 18.45 -5.80 4.33
N ALA A 449 17.93 -5.83 3.09
CA ALA A 449 18.07 -4.74 2.15
C ALA A 449 17.04 -3.61 2.38
N VAL A 450 15.78 -3.93 2.73
CA VAL A 450 14.69 -2.94 2.70
C VAL A 450 14.30 -2.39 4.07
N VAL A 451 14.48 -3.17 5.16
CA VAL A 451 14.02 -2.76 6.49
C VAL A 451 14.92 -1.71 7.16
N PRO A 452 16.26 -1.77 7.07
CA PRO A 452 17.10 -0.79 7.74
C PRO A 452 16.88 0.63 7.23
N MET A 453 16.65 1.58 8.16
CA MET A 453 16.42 2.99 7.83
C MET A 453 17.59 3.61 7.04
N LYS A 454 18.83 3.13 7.27
CA LYS A 454 20.02 3.60 6.53
C LYS A 454 19.91 3.44 5.02
N TYR A 455 19.10 2.49 4.53
CA TYR A 455 18.91 2.25 3.10
C TYR A 455 17.71 2.98 2.52
N ASN A 456 16.60 3.01 3.29
CA ASN A 456 15.32 3.45 2.75
C ASN A 456 14.84 4.81 3.26
N ARG A 457 15.30 5.26 4.43
CA ARG A 457 14.88 6.55 5.01
C ARG A 457 16.02 7.57 4.98
N GLN A 458 17.22 7.16 5.39
CA GLN A 458 18.43 7.98 5.41
C GLN A 458 19.29 7.64 4.18
N ARG A 459 18.76 8.01 3.01
CA ARG A 459 19.29 7.58 1.72
C ARG A 459 20.60 8.28 1.38
N GLU A 460 21.55 7.49 0.90
CA GLU A 460 22.81 7.95 0.31
C GLU A 460 23.18 6.99 -0.83
N ALA A 461 23.79 7.48 -1.91
CA ALA A 461 24.01 6.70 -3.11
C ALA A 461 24.77 5.38 -2.88
N GLY A 462 25.81 5.39 -2.04
CA GLY A 462 26.60 4.19 -1.72
C GLY A 462 25.76 3.16 -0.97
N ARG A 463 25.05 3.58 0.07
CA ARG A 463 24.17 2.70 0.86
C ARG A 463 23.03 2.11 0.02
N MET A 464 22.43 2.89 -0.87
CA MET A 464 21.38 2.37 -1.76
C MET A 464 21.92 1.37 -2.78
N ARG A 465 23.17 1.55 -3.27
CA ARG A 465 23.83 0.56 -4.14
C ARG A 465 24.19 -0.72 -3.39
N GLU A 466 24.59 -0.63 -2.12
CA GLU A 466 24.80 -1.80 -1.25
C GLU A 466 23.50 -2.62 -1.12
N ALA A 467 22.37 -1.95 -0.78
CA ALA A 467 21.06 -2.60 -0.70
C ALA A 467 20.63 -3.22 -2.05
N LEU A 468 20.82 -2.49 -3.15
CA LEU A 468 20.53 -2.99 -4.50
C LEU A 468 21.41 -4.20 -4.86
N GLY A 469 22.65 -4.24 -4.41
CA GLY A 469 23.54 -5.40 -4.55
C GLY A 469 22.97 -6.64 -3.86
N ILE A 470 22.45 -6.48 -2.64
CA ILE A 470 21.76 -7.56 -1.92
C ILE A 470 20.54 -8.07 -2.73
N ILE A 471 19.76 -7.15 -3.30
CA ILE A 471 18.60 -7.54 -4.13
C ILE A 471 19.04 -8.31 -5.39
N TYR A 472 20.12 -7.93 -6.03
CA TYR A 472 20.65 -8.68 -7.18
C TYR A 472 21.16 -10.07 -6.80
N GLU A 473 21.81 -10.23 -5.63
CA GLU A 473 22.15 -11.55 -5.08
C GLU A 473 20.89 -12.41 -4.88
N VAL A 474 19.80 -11.82 -4.35
CA VAL A 474 18.51 -12.53 -4.20
C VAL A 474 17.95 -12.94 -5.55
N GLN A 475 17.94 -12.04 -6.54
CA GLN A 475 17.44 -12.35 -7.89
C GLN A 475 18.22 -13.48 -8.56
N ASP A 476 19.53 -13.52 -8.37
CA ASP A 476 20.39 -14.63 -8.85
C ASP A 476 20.02 -15.94 -8.14
N LYS A 477 19.96 -15.93 -6.81
CA LYS A 477 19.64 -17.10 -6.01
C LYS A 477 18.22 -17.63 -6.24
N LEU A 478 17.26 -16.78 -6.62
CA LEU A 478 15.93 -17.23 -7.03
C LEU A 478 15.98 -18.24 -8.19
N THR A 479 17.00 -18.19 -9.05
CA THR A 479 17.19 -19.18 -10.11
C THR A 479 17.52 -20.58 -9.60
N HIS A 480 17.97 -20.72 -8.34
CA HIS A 480 18.36 -21.96 -7.68
C HIS A 480 17.31 -22.48 -6.67
N VAL A 481 16.18 -21.79 -6.53
CA VAL A 481 15.09 -22.26 -5.67
C VAL A 481 14.45 -23.50 -6.28
N ASN A 482 14.29 -24.54 -5.45
CA ASN A 482 13.55 -25.76 -5.76
C ASN A 482 12.34 -25.85 -4.83
N ALA A 483 11.15 -25.51 -5.33
CA ALA A 483 9.91 -25.58 -4.57
C ALA A 483 9.38 -27.03 -4.51
N GLN A 484 9.19 -27.56 -3.31
CA GLN A 484 8.75 -28.95 -3.09
C GLN A 484 7.22 -29.10 -3.15
N ASP A 485 6.51 -28.00 -2.89
CA ASP A 485 5.05 -27.93 -2.89
C ASP A 485 4.53 -26.55 -3.36
N PHE A 486 3.21 -26.40 -3.42
CA PHE A 486 2.58 -25.15 -3.87
C PHE A 486 2.75 -23.99 -2.88
N HIS A 487 2.97 -24.27 -1.60
CA HIS A 487 3.23 -23.25 -0.60
C HIS A 487 4.64 -22.64 -0.82
N GLU A 488 5.63 -23.47 -1.05
CA GLU A 488 6.98 -23.00 -1.40
C GLU A 488 7.00 -22.31 -2.76
N LEU A 489 6.24 -22.81 -3.73
CA LEU A 489 6.06 -22.14 -5.02
C LEU A 489 5.45 -20.75 -4.86
N ALA A 490 4.45 -20.58 -4.00
CA ALA A 490 3.86 -19.28 -3.69
C ALA A 490 4.86 -18.34 -3.01
N LYS A 491 5.69 -18.86 -2.08
CA LYS A 491 6.78 -18.09 -1.46
C LYS A 491 7.81 -17.63 -2.50
N TYR A 492 8.18 -18.51 -3.43
CA TYR A 492 9.08 -18.17 -4.53
C TYR A 492 8.56 -16.95 -5.34
N HIS A 493 7.32 -17.01 -5.81
CA HIS A 493 6.73 -15.90 -6.58
C HIS A 493 6.55 -14.64 -5.75
N SER A 494 6.33 -14.78 -4.45
CA SER A 494 6.30 -13.66 -3.52
C SER A 494 7.67 -13.00 -3.39
N ALA A 495 8.74 -13.80 -3.21
CA ALA A 495 10.11 -13.31 -3.14
C ALA A 495 10.53 -12.64 -4.46
N GLU A 496 10.18 -13.23 -5.62
CA GLU A 496 10.41 -12.64 -6.95
C GLU A 496 9.77 -11.25 -7.06
N SER A 497 8.50 -11.11 -6.69
CA SER A 497 7.76 -9.85 -6.75
C SER A 497 8.32 -8.80 -5.80
N MET A 498 8.68 -9.20 -4.58
CA MET A 498 9.29 -8.33 -3.58
C MET A 498 10.69 -7.85 -4.01
N ALA A 499 11.53 -8.74 -4.57
CA ALA A 499 12.84 -8.35 -5.09
C ALA A 499 12.72 -7.34 -6.24
N MET A 500 11.76 -7.54 -7.15
CA MET A 500 11.47 -6.57 -8.22
C MET A 500 11.01 -5.21 -7.65
N ALA A 501 10.12 -5.19 -6.67
CA ALA A 501 9.65 -3.95 -6.04
C ALA A 501 10.78 -3.19 -5.35
N ALA A 502 11.70 -3.89 -4.69
CA ALA A 502 12.89 -3.31 -4.07
C ALA A 502 13.85 -2.74 -5.12
N GLU A 503 14.11 -3.47 -6.22
CA GLU A 503 14.92 -2.98 -7.34
C GLU A 503 14.35 -1.69 -7.91
N PHE A 504 13.03 -1.63 -8.19
CA PHE A 504 12.37 -0.43 -8.71
C PHE A 504 12.56 0.76 -7.78
N THR A 505 12.38 0.54 -6.48
CA THR A 505 12.55 1.57 -5.45
C THR A 505 13.98 2.12 -5.45
N TYR A 506 14.99 1.26 -5.38
CA TYR A 506 16.39 1.71 -5.28
C TYR A 506 16.89 2.34 -6.56
N ARG A 507 16.55 1.79 -7.74
CA ARG A 507 16.96 2.39 -9.01
C ARG A 507 16.36 3.78 -9.20
N ALA A 508 15.07 3.97 -8.90
CA ALA A 508 14.43 5.28 -8.96
C ALA A 508 15.01 6.25 -7.91
N ALA A 509 15.26 5.77 -6.69
CA ALA A 509 15.82 6.58 -5.61
C ALA A 509 17.29 7.01 -5.88
N ILE A 510 18.10 6.15 -6.49
CA ILE A 510 19.46 6.49 -6.92
C ILE A 510 19.43 7.54 -8.04
N MET A 511 18.49 7.41 -8.99
CA MET A 511 18.33 8.32 -10.11
C MET A 511 17.96 9.73 -9.66
N ARG A 512 17.05 9.89 -8.65
CA ARG A 512 16.61 11.20 -8.15
C ARG A 512 17.66 11.81 -7.23
N GLN A 513 18.31 12.88 -7.68
CA GLN A 513 19.39 13.58 -6.97
C GLN A 513 18.86 14.86 -6.30
N GLU A 514 17.88 14.72 -5.43
CA GLU A 514 17.30 15.76 -4.59
C GLU A 514 16.66 15.14 -3.35
N SER A 515 16.22 15.95 -2.40
CA SER A 515 15.31 15.55 -1.33
C SER A 515 13.94 16.20 -1.51
N ARG A 516 12.88 15.38 -1.56
CA ARG A 516 11.49 15.82 -1.76
C ARG A 516 10.53 14.84 -1.10
N ALA A 517 9.55 15.36 -0.37
CA ALA A 517 8.49 14.56 0.26
C ALA A 517 9.06 13.39 1.09
N GLY A 518 8.68 12.15 0.82
CA GLY A 518 9.22 10.96 1.47
C GLY A 518 10.57 10.48 0.95
N HIS A 519 11.14 11.14 -0.06
CA HIS A 519 12.46 10.82 -0.61
C HIS A 519 13.54 11.72 0.00
N ASN A 520 14.25 11.24 1.01
CA ASN A 520 15.29 11.97 1.73
C ASN A 520 16.68 11.44 1.35
N ARG A 521 17.50 12.32 0.73
CA ARG A 521 18.87 12.06 0.32
C ARG A 521 19.85 12.86 1.19
N GLU A 522 20.70 12.17 1.96
CA GLU A 522 21.73 12.87 2.75
C GLU A 522 22.82 13.49 1.87
N ASP A 523 23.10 12.88 0.72
CA ASP A 523 24.04 13.40 -0.28
C ASP A 523 23.43 14.48 -1.20
N TYR A 524 22.11 14.64 -1.22
CA TYR A 524 21.37 15.71 -1.92
C TYR A 524 20.22 16.23 -1.02
N PRO A 525 20.55 16.95 0.07
CA PRO A 525 19.56 17.25 1.13
C PRO A 525 18.52 18.30 0.76
N THR A 526 18.70 19.01 -0.35
CA THR A 526 17.82 20.10 -0.79
C THR A 526 16.92 19.67 -1.95
N ARG A 527 15.76 20.35 -2.06
CA ARG A 527 14.87 20.24 -3.21
C ARG A 527 15.47 20.96 -4.42
N ASP A 528 15.36 20.35 -5.60
CA ASP A 528 15.84 20.90 -6.86
C ASP A 528 14.72 20.90 -7.92
N ASP A 529 13.90 21.94 -7.91
CA ASP A 529 12.78 22.07 -8.85
C ASP A 529 13.25 22.26 -10.30
N LYS A 530 14.43 22.84 -10.51
CA LYS A 530 14.97 23.08 -11.85
C LYS A 530 15.23 21.79 -12.61
N ASN A 531 15.81 20.79 -11.92
CA ASN A 531 16.23 19.54 -12.54
C ASN A 531 15.26 18.41 -12.27
N TRP A 532 14.50 18.43 -11.16
CA TRP A 532 13.74 17.29 -10.64
C TRP A 532 12.23 17.52 -10.48
N PHE A 533 11.65 18.59 -11.03
CA PHE A 533 10.21 18.77 -11.06
C PHE A 533 9.55 17.88 -12.13
N LYS A 534 9.80 16.57 -12.00
CA LYS A 534 9.38 15.51 -12.92
C LYS A 534 9.23 14.18 -12.19
N TRP A 535 8.26 13.38 -12.60
CA TRP A 535 8.04 12.04 -12.12
C TRP A 535 9.04 11.06 -12.76
N ILE A 536 9.46 10.03 -12.04
CA ILE A 536 10.25 8.92 -12.60
C ILE A 536 9.30 7.81 -13.00
N THR A 537 9.45 7.29 -14.21
CA THR A 537 8.72 6.14 -14.72
C THR A 537 9.67 4.97 -14.97
N ILE A 538 9.15 3.76 -14.79
CA ILE A 538 9.90 2.51 -15.02
C ILE A 538 9.09 1.65 -15.99
N GLN A 539 9.74 1.11 -17.02
CA GLN A 539 9.13 0.21 -17.98
C GLN A 539 10.06 -0.94 -18.31
N ASN A 540 9.49 -2.10 -18.58
CA ASN A 540 10.26 -3.23 -19.05
C ASN A 540 10.78 -2.97 -20.48
N LYS A 541 12.09 -3.02 -20.66
CA LYS A 541 12.75 -3.06 -21.96
C LYS A 541 13.65 -4.29 -22.00
N GLU A 542 13.25 -5.27 -22.79
CA GLU A 542 14.04 -6.51 -22.99
C GLU A 542 14.42 -7.20 -21.66
N GLY A 543 13.47 -7.28 -20.73
CA GLY A 543 13.65 -7.91 -19.41
C GLY A 543 14.35 -7.03 -18.36
N ARG A 544 14.72 -5.77 -18.67
CA ARG A 544 15.43 -4.86 -17.76
C ARG A 544 14.61 -3.61 -17.45
N PRO A 545 14.67 -3.08 -16.21
CA PRO A 545 14.00 -1.83 -15.86
C PRO A 545 14.66 -0.62 -16.56
N ALA A 546 13.95 -0.03 -17.52
CA ALA A 546 14.33 1.23 -18.13
C ALA A 546 13.65 2.39 -17.40
N LEU A 547 14.46 3.31 -16.86
CA LEU A 547 13.98 4.48 -16.13
C LEU A 547 13.92 5.68 -17.08
N ASN A 548 12.81 6.42 -17.01
CA ASN A 548 12.61 7.66 -17.73
C ASN A 548 12.03 8.72 -16.80
N THR A 549 11.99 9.97 -17.26
CA THR A 549 11.34 11.06 -16.53
C THR A 549 10.16 11.62 -17.32
N LEU A 550 9.11 12.01 -16.60
CA LEU A 550 7.91 12.64 -17.13
C LEU A 550 7.72 13.99 -16.43
N PRO A 551 7.79 15.12 -17.12
CA PRO A 551 7.56 16.43 -16.51
C PRO A 551 6.18 16.50 -15.84
N VAL A 552 6.09 17.15 -14.68
CA VAL A 552 4.80 17.52 -14.09
C VAL A 552 4.17 18.59 -14.98
N PRO A 553 2.94 18.39 -15.50
CA PRO A 553 2.36 19.28 -16.52
C PRO A 553 1.77 20.55 -15.89
N LEU A 554 2.61 21.36 -15.25
CA LEU A 554 2.21 22.58 -14.54
C LEU A 554 1.48 23.59 -15.42
N GLU A 555 1.81 23.65 -16.70
CA GLU A 555 1.16 24.54 -17.66
C GLU A 555 -0.35 24.29 -17.78
N LYS A 556 -0.79 23.02 -17.57
CA LYS A 556 -2.20 22.61 -17.62
C LYS A 556 -2.92 22.76 -16.29
N TYR A 557 -2.19 22.95 -15.20
CA TYR A 557 -2.75 22.94 -13.86
C TYR A 557 -3.25 24.32 -13.42
N LYS A 558 -4.35 24.32 -12.63
CA LYS A 558 -5.00 25.51 -12.10
C LYS A 558 -4.11 26.22 -11.07
N ILE A 559 -3.45 25.45 -10.21
CA ILE A 559 -2.64 25.99 -9.11
C ILE A 559 -1.15 25.81 -9.46
N LYS A 560 -0.42 26.92 -9.42
CA LYS A 560 1.01 26.97 -9.76
C LYS A 560 1.82 27.49 -8.57
N PRO A 561 3.14 27.21 -8.52
CA PRO A 561 4.04 27.74 -7.48
C PRO A 561 3.99 29.24 -7.30
#